data_f16619338587c4deaa260765a11f3a73
#
_entry.id   f16619338587c4deaa260765a11f3a73
#
_cell.length_a   1.000
_cell.length_b   1.000
_cell.length_c   1.000
_cell.angle_alpha   90.00
_cell.angle_beta   90.00
_cell.angle_gamma   90.00
#
_symmetry.space_group_name_H-M   'P 1'
#
loop_
_entity.id
_entity.type
_entity.pdbx_description
1 polymer ?
#
loop_
_entity_poly.entity_id
_entity_poly.type
_entity_poly.pdbx_seq_one_letter_code
_entity_poly.pdbx_strand_id
1 'polypeptide(L)'
;MATKTCHPANSCAGGYGNCLDVKICNTCNANCAFCIEKGGYCPKERPVKDMALETINSDADTVLVLGGEPTLYPHLAEYLALIRPWKKHIYMTTNGSLLKNGLPEAIAPYLDGINISIHHYTEKRNDKVYNKKGFHVSFDELRRAIQIFHEAGVSVRINANLVKGLLEDEAAVTAMVEMARDFLCADEVRFSELQNCEDLWVDARNIFPELPEDPFCAGCEQELPQYDGIRVRVKMTCGRVNKLRPEVTTNPVRTGKTEVLYPNAVRTRGWVSTAPHDCHRDSSGCHLTAMIDAGLLPKSFGCHI
;
A
#
# COMPACT_ATOMS: atom_id res chain seq x y z
N MET A 1 22.83 12.06 25.30
CA MET A 1 22.33 11.05 24.35
C MET A 1 21.89 11.80 23.12
N ALA A 2 22.56 11.59 21.99
CA ALA A 2 22.21 12.28 20.74
C ALA A 2 20.91 11.67 20.20
N THR A 3 19.89 12.48 20.05
CA THR A 3 18.64 12.10 19.35
C THR A 3 18.98 11.78 17.90
N LYS A 4 19.01 10.50 17.55
CA LYS A 4 19.14 10.07 16.16
C LYS A 4 17.85 10.47 15.43
N THR A 5 17.91 11.48 14.61
CA THR A 5 16.82 11.87 13.72
C THR A 5 16.72 10.88 12.58
N CYS A 6 15.51 10.37 12.26
CA CYS A 6 15.28 9.60 11.04
C CYS A 6 15.81 10.38 9.83
N HIS A 7 16.62 9.73 9.02
CA HIS A 7 17.10 10.33 7.77
C HIS A 7 15.92 10.63 6.84
N PRO A 8 15.81 11.85 6.31
CA PRO A 8 14.72 12.22 5.39
C PRO A 8 14.72 11.43 4.06
N ALA A 9 15.80 10.71 3.76
CA ALA A 9 15.92 9.87 2.57
C ALA A 9 15.20 8.52 2.66
N ASN A 10 14.87 8.07 3.88
CA ASN A 10 14.15 6.81 4.10
C ASN A 10 12.75 7.11 4.61
N SER A 11 11.95 7.79 3.80
CA SER A 11 10.56 8.04 4.16
C SER A 11 9.82 6.71 4.29
N CYS A 12 8.93 6.61 5.29
CA CYS A 12 8.03 5.46 5.49
C CYS A 12 7.12 5.16 4.28
N ALA A 13 7.18 5.98 3.24
CA ALA A 13 6.50 5.88 1.96
C ALA A 13 7.27 5.06 0.91
N GLY A 14 8.08 4.08 1.35
CA GLY A 14 8.67 3.11 0.41
C GLY A 14 9.75 3.65 -0.54
N GLY A 15 10.50 4.69 -0.15
CA GLY A 15 11.70 5.11 -0.89
C GLY A 15 11.46 5.86 -2.20
N TYR A 16 10.24 6.21 -2.53
CA TYR A 16 9.90 6.88 -3.81
C TYR A 16 10.06 8.41 -3.80
N GLY A 17 10.72 9.00 -2.82
CA GLY A 17 10.94 10.45 -2.77
C GLY A 17 9.63 11.23 -2.62
N ASN A 18 9.34 12.15 -3.54
CA ASN A 18 8.08 12.89 -3.60
C ASN A 18 7.03 12.07 -4.33
N CYS A 19 6.16 11.38 -3.57
CA CYS A 19 5.16 10.45 -4.08
C CYS A 19 3.74 10.95 -3.81
N LEU A 20 2.86 10.83 -4.82
CA LEU A 20 1.43 11.01 -4.71
C LEU A 20 0.75 9.65 -4.65
N ASP A 21 0.10 9.33 -3.53
CA ASP A 21 -0.80 8.19 -3.43
C ASP A 21 -2.17 8.59 -4.01
N VAL A 22 -2.67 7.86 -4.99
CA VAL A 22 -3.97 8.16 -5.63
C VAL A 22 -4.97 7.07 -5.30
N LYS A 23 -5.93 7.41 -4.45
CA LYS A 23 -7.11 6.58 -4.23
C LYS A 23 -8.09 6.82 -5.39
N ILE A 24 -7.99 6.01 -6.45
CA ILE A 24 -8.73 6.24 -7.70
C ILE A 24 -10.23 5.93 -7.57
N CYS A 25 -10.61 5.01 -6.69
CA CYS A 25 -11.99 4.61 -6.44
C CYS A 25 -12.21 4.16 -4.99
N ASN A 26 -13.47 4.14 -4.57
CA ASN A 26 -13.88 3.65 -3.25
C ASN A 26 -14.26 2.16 -3.25
N THR A 27 -14.68 1.64 -4.41
CA THR A 27 -15.21 0.29 -4.55
C THR A 27 -14.11 -0.75 -4.41
N CYS A 28 -14.39 -1.85 -3.67
CA CYS A 28 -13.52 -3.01 -3.58
C CYS A 28 -14.36 -4.30 -3.64
N ASN A 29 -13.86 -5.30 -4.34
CA ASN A 29 -14.46 -6.63 -4.41
C ASN A 29 -13.99 -7.57 -3.28
N ALA A 30 -13.18 -7.08 -2.35
CA ALA A 30 -12.68 -7.80 -1.17
C ALA A 30 -13.22 -7.20 0.13
N ASN A 31 -13.04 -7.92 1.26
CA ASN A 31 -13.41 -7.48 2.60
C ASN A 31 -12.38 -7.92 3.64
N CYS A 32 -11.10 -7.66 3.38
CA CYS A 32 -9.99 -8.05 4.24
C CYS A 32 -10.17 -7.54 5.67
N ALA A 33 -9.92 -8.40 6.68
CA ALA A 33 -10.07 -8.04 8.09
C ALA A 33 -9.11 -6.92 8.51
N PHE A 34 -7.92 -6.87 7.90
CA PHE A 34 -6.85 -5.91 8.18
C PHE A 34 -6.81 -4.71 7.23
N CYS A 35 -7.86 -4.50 6.42
CA CYS A 35 -7.87 -3.40 5.47
C CYS A 35 -7.86 -2.05 6.20
N ILE A 36 -6.82 -1.25 5.94
CA ILE A 36 -6.67 0.09 6.55
C ILE A 36 -7.69 1.10 6.03
N GLU A 37 -8.28 0.83 4.85
CA GLU A 37 -9.29 1.67 4.22
C GLU A 37 -10.72 1.30 4.62
N LYS A 38 -10.90 0.23 5.38
CA LYS A 38 -12.23 -0.23 5.82
C LYS A 38 -12.86 0.79 6.78
N GLY A 39 -14.00 1.33 6.38
CA GLY A 39 -14.65 2.42 7.13
C GLY A 39 -13.97 3.78 6.96
N GLY A 40 -13.01 3.88 6.05
CA GLY A 40 -12.25 5.10 5.75
C GLY A 40 -13.05 6.17 4.98
N TYR A 41 -12.35 7.26 4.65
CA TYR A 41 -12.91 8.35 3.87
C TYR A 41 -13.35 7.90 2.48
N CYS A 42 -14.66 8.01 2.22
CA CYS A 42 -15.32 7.49 1.02
C CYS A 42 -16.11 8.64 0.31
N PRO A 43 -15.41 9.62 -0.28
CA PRO A 43 -16.06 10.76 -0.92
C PRO A 43 -16.72 10.35 -2.24
N LYS A 44 -17.67 11.18 -2.70
CA LYS A 44 -18.26 11.01 -4.02
C LYS A 44 -17.20 11.15 -5.12
N GLU A 45 -17.15 10.17 -6.01
CA GLU A 45 -16.19 10.15 -7.10
C GLU A 45 -16.44 11.26 -8.12
N ARG A 46 -15.35 11.81 -8.64
CA ARG A 46 -15.33 12.84 -9.69
C ARG A 46 -14.98 12.21 -11.03
N PRO A 47 -15.28 12.90 -12.15
CA PRO A 47 -14.86 12.45 -13.46
C PRO A 47 -13.36 12.18 -13.57
N VAL A 48 -12.98 11.19 -14.39
CA VAL A 48 -11.60 10.79 -14.59
C VAL A 48 -10.66 11.95 -14.97
N LYS A 49 -11.15 12.91 -15.73
CA LYS A 49 -10.38 14.09 -16.15
C LYS A 49 -10.03 15.00 -15.00
N ASP A 50 -10.93 15.15 -14.00
CA ASP A 50 -10.66 15.94 -12.80
C ASP A 50 -9.56 15.27 -11.97
N MET A 51 -9.63 13.94 -11.80
CA MET A 51 -8.61 13.15 -11.12
C MET A 51 -7.25 13.25 -11.83
N ALA A 52 -7.25 13.13 -13.15
CA ALA A 52 -6.03 13.23 -13.94
C ALA A 52 -5.41 14.64 -13.84
N LEU A 53 -6.23 15.69 -13.92
CA LEU A 53 -5.76 17.08 -13.80
C LEU A 53 -5.11 17.36 -12.45
N GLU A 54 -5.74 16.91 -11.34
CA GLU A 54 -5.16 17.06 -10.00
C GLU A 54 -3.87 16.26 -9.81
N THR A 55 -3.77 15.09 -10.44
CA THR A 55 -2.54 14.31 -10.47
C THR A 55 -1.44 15.04 -11.23
N ILE A 56 -1.74 15.55 -12.42
CA ILE A 56 -0.81 16.30 -13.28
C ILE A 56 -0.28 17.55 -12.57
N ASN A 57 -1.16 18.28 -11.89
CA ASN A 57 -0.83 19.51 -11.15
C ASN A 57 -0.08 19.26 -9.83
N SER A 58 0.11 18.03 -9.40
CA SER A 58 0.95 17.75 -8.23
C SER A 58 2.43 17.82 -8.59
N ASP A 59 3.26 18.28 -7.64
CA ASP A 59 4.71 18.32 -7.78
C ASP A 59 5.37 16.94 -7.68
N ALA A 60 4.59 15.88 -7.48
CA ALA A 60 5.10 14.52 -7.35
C ALA A 60 5.56 13.98 -8.70
N ASP A 61 6.80 13.50 -8.75
CA ASP A 61 7.35 12.77 -9.90
C ASP A 61 6.83 11.34 -9.98
N THR A 62 6.50 10.77 -8.83
CA THR A 62 6.04 9.39 -8.65
C THR A 62 4.57 9.35 -8.25
N VAL A 63 3.81 8.48 -8.87
CA VAL A 63 2.40 8.23 -8.54
C VAL A 63 2.23 6.77 -8.17
N LEU A 64 1.56 6.52 -7.04
CA LEU A 64 1.09 5.18 -6.66
C LEU A 64 -0.43 5.14 -6.75
N VAL A 65 -0.94 4.46 -7.77
CA VAL A 65 -2.39 4.26 -7.97
C VAL A 65 -2.86 3.11 -7.09
N LEU A 66 -3.84 3.41 -6.27
CA LEU A 66 -4.48 2.46 -5.37
C LEU A 66 -5.94 2.87 -5.17
N GLY A 67 -6.65 2.27 -4.23
CA GLY A 67 -8.06 2.63 -4.00
C GLY A 67 -8.71 1.63 -3.06
N GLY A 68 -10.00 1.36 -3.26
CA GLY A 68 -10.57 0.11 -2.85
C GLY A 68 -9.89 -1.01 -3.63
N GLU A 69 -10.28 -1.20 -4.88
CA GLU A 69 -9.56 -2.02 -5.87
C GLU A 69 -9.51 -1.26 -7.20
N PRO A 70 -8.32 -0.79 -7.64
CA PRO A 70 -8.20 0.03 -8.84
C PRO A 70 -8.71 -0.63 -10.12
N THR A 71 -8.58 -1.96 -10.23
CA THR A 71 -9.04 -2.71 -11.42
C THR A 71 -10.56 -2.75 -11.59
N LEU A 72 -11.31 -2.29 -10.58
CA LEU A 72 -12.76 -2.05 -10.67
C LEU A 72 -13.11 -0.67 -11.25
N TYR A 73 -12.14 0.24 -11.33
CA TYR A 73 -12.39 1.58 -11.85
C TYR A 73 -12.54 1.53 -13.38
N PRO A 74 -13.71 1.86 -13.94
CA PRO A 74 -13.98 1.65 -15.36
C PRO A 74 -13.06 2.45 -16.29
N HIS A 75 -12.53 3.56 -15.80
CA HIS A 75 -11.68 4.47 -16.53
C HIS A 75 -10.19 4.33 -16.17
N LEU A 76 -9.77 3.18 -15.62
CA LEU A 76 -8.39 3.00 -15.17
C LEU A 76 -7.36 3.23 -16.28
N ALA A 77 -7.53 2.57 -17.43
CA ALA A 77 -6.60 2.73 -18.56
C ALA A 77 -6.60 4.16 -19.11
N GLU A 78 -7.78 4.82 -19.21
CA GLU A 78 -7.90 6.22 -19.60
C GLU A 78 -7.15 7.13 -18.61
N TYR A 79 -7.33 6.93 -17.32
CA TYR A 79 -6.63 7.69 -16.29
C TYR A 79 -5.11 7.56 -16.40
N LEU A 80 -4.60 6.32 -16.50
CA LEU A 80 -3.18 6.05 -16.64
C LEU A 80 -2.58 6.69 -17.89
N ALA A 81 -3.30 6.61 -19.03
CA ALA A 81 -2.89 7.25 -20.28
C ALA A 81 -2.81 8.78 -20.17
N LEU A 82 -3.77 9.40 -19.46
CA LEU A 82 -3.79 10.85 -19.25
C LEU A 82 -2.61 11.35 -18.44
N ILE A 83 -2.21 10.62 -17.39
CA ILE A 83 -1.14 11.06 -16.49
C ILE A 83 0.26 10.65 -16.95
N ARG A 84 0.40 9.58 -17.77
CA ARG A 84 1.71 9.01 -18.18
C ARG A 84 2.69 10.05 -18.76
N PRO A 85 2.30 10.99 -19.62
CA PRO A 85 3.23 11.98 -20.17
C PRO A 85 3.81 12.96 -19.16
N TRP A 86 3.20 13.07 -17.97
CA TRP A 86 3.47 14.08 -16.95
C TRP A 86 4.18 13.55 -15.72
N LYS A 87 4.24 12.23 -15.56
CA LYS A 87 4.82 11.60 -14.39
C LYS A 87 5.96 10.68 -14.76
N LYS A 88 7.07 10.77 -14.00
CA LYS A 88 8.26 9.97 -14.28
C LYS A 88 8.02 8.50 -13.98
N HIS A 89 7.37 8.23 -12.84
CA HIS A 89 7.11 6.87 -12.38
C HIS A 89 5.65 6.69 -11.98
N ILE A 90 5.03 5.64 -12.50
CA ILE A 90 3.67 5.25 -12.17
C ILE A 90 3.66 3.81 -11.71
N TYR A 91 3.24 3.62 -10.47
CA TYR A 91 3.04 2.31 -9.86
C TYR A 91 1.57 2.09 -9.54
N MET A 92 1.13 0.84 -9.51
CA MET A 92 -0.22 0.48 -9.11
C MET A 92 -0.20 -0.63 -8.06
N THR A 93 -1.15 -0.59 -7.12
CA THR A 93 -1.39 -1.68 -6.16
C THR A 93 -2.77 -2.28 -6.38
N THR A 94 -2.86 -3.59 -6.54
CA THR A 94 -4.11 -4.33 -6.80
C THR A 94 -4.16 -5.64 -6.01
N ASN A 95 -5.36 -6.16 -5.77
CA ASN A 95 -5.53 -7.51 -5.23
C ASN A 95 -5.36 -8.62 -6.29
N GLY A 96 -5.19 -8.27 -7.55
CA GLY A 96 -4.88 -9.18 -8.65
C GLY A 96 -6.07 -9.96 -9.23
N SER A 97 -7.24 -9.95 -8.59
CA SER A 97 -8.37 -10.82 -8.98
C SER A 97 -8.96 -10.53 -10.37
N LEU A 98 -8.69 -9.34 -10.91
CA LEU A 98 -9.20 -8.90 -12.21
C LEU A 98 -8.09 -8.66 -13.25
N LEU A 99 -6.86 -9.10 -12.99
CA LEU A 99 -5.75 -9.03 -13.95
C LEU A 99 -5.89 -10.09 -15.04
N LYS A 100 -6.93 -9.96 -15.86
CA LYS A 100 -7.33 -10.88 -16.93
C LYS A 100 -8.18 -10.15 -17.97
N ASN A 101 -8.59 -10.87 -19.01
CA ASN A 101 -9.53 -10.41 -20.05
C ASN A 101 -9.06 -9.11 -20.76
N GLY A 102 -7.77 -9.00 -21.07
CA GLY A 102 -7.19 -7.85 -21.78
C GLY A 102 -6.87 -6.64 -20.92
N LEU A 103 -7.14 -6.69 -19.59
CA LEU A 103 -6.80 -5.59 -18.70
C LEU A 103 -5.28 -5.41 -18.54
N PRO A 104 -4.47 -6.47 -18.33
CA PRO A 104 -3.01 -6.31 -18.26
C PRO A 104 -2.45 -5.59 -19.49
N GLU A 105 -2.85 -6.00 -20.69
CA GLU A 105 -2.41 -5.38 -21.96
C GLU A 105 -2.82 -3.91 -22.07
N ALA A 106 -4.00 -3.58 -21.56
CA ALA A 106 -4.53 -2.21 -21.62
C ALA A 106 -3.82 -1.24 -20.69
N ILE A 107 -3.24 -1.72 -19.55
CA ILE A 107 -2.63 -0.85 -18.54
C ILE A 107 -1.09 -0.92 -18.53
N ALA A 108 -0.49 -2.04 -18.94
CA ALA A 108 0.96 -2.23 -18.89
C ALA A 108 1.76 -1.10 -19.58
N PRO A 109 1.35 -0.54 -20.73
CA PRO A 109 2.11 0.52 -21.40
C PRO A 109 2.28 1.80 -20.58
N TYR A 110 1.51 1.96 -19.51
CA TYR A 110 1.49 3.19 -18.72
C TYR A 110 2.14 3.02 -17.34
N LEU A 111 2.56 1.81 -16.98
CA LEU A 111 3.11 1.50 -15.66
C LEU A 111 4.63 1.30 -15.72
N ASP A 112 5.32 1.69 -14.66
CA ASP A 112 6.71 1.32 -14.38
C ASP A 112 6.79 0.12 -13.43
N GLY A 113 5.74 -0.10 -12.64
CA GLY A 113 5.65 -1.26 -11.77
C GLY A 113 4.25 -1.51 -11.23
N ILE A 114 4.00 -2.77 -10.88
CA ILE A 114 2.75 -3.22 -10.29
C ILE A 114 3.01 -4.00 -9.00
N ASN A 115 2.23 -3.67 -7.98
CA ASN A 115 2.23 -4.38 -6.70
C ASN A 115 0.97 -5.24 -6.64
N ILE A 116 1.13 -6.55 -6.55
CA ILE A 116 0.02 -7.50 -6.45
C ILE A 116 -0.04 -8.00 -5.01
N SER A 117 -1.18 -7.81 -4.37
CA SER A 117 -1.39 -8.24 -2.99
C SER A 117 -1.74 -9.72 -2.96
N ILE A 118 -0.83 -10.55 -2.44
CA ILE A 118 -1.01 -11.99 -2.23
C ILE A 118 -0.57 -12.30 -0.80
N HIS A 119 -1.45 -12.86 0.00
CA HIS A 119 -1.23 -13.02 1.44
C HIS A 119 -1.07 -14.48 1.87
N HIS A 120 -1.00 -15.40 0.91
CA HIS A 120 -0.68 -16.81 1.14
C HIS A 120 -0.22 -17.48 -0.15
N TYR A 121 0.67 -18.46 -0.03
CA TYR A 121 1.27 -19.21 -1.14
C TYR A 121 0.33 -20.27 -1.77
N THR A 122 -0.90 -20.46 -1.26
CA THR A 122 -1.94 -21.28 -1.87
C THR A 122 -3.19 -20.46 -2.15
N GLU A 123 -3.77 -20.60 -3.34
CA GLU A 123 -4.99 -19.88 -3.76
C GLU A 123 -6.11 -19.95 -2.73
N LYS A 124 -6.43 -21.17 -2.28
CA LYS A 124 -7.53 -21.41 -1.33
C LYS A 124 -7.40 -20.62 -0.01
N ARG A 125 -6.18 -20.52 0.53
CA ARG A 125 -5.94 -19.75 1.75
C ARG A 125 -5.82 -18.25 1.46
N ASN A 126 -5.24 -17.89 0.32
CA ASN A 126 -5.21 -16.51 -0.14
C ASN A 126 -6.64 -15.95 -0.32
N ASP A 127 -7.54 -16.67 -0.97
CA ASP A 127 -8.93 -16.25 -1.15
C ASP A 127 -9.67 -16.04 0.17
N LYS A 128 -9.39 -16.87 1.18
CA LYS A 128 -9.97 -16.71 2.52
C LYS A 128 -9.57 -15.38 3.20
N VAL A 129 -8.37 -14.89 2.92
CA VAL A 129 -7.88 -13.61 3.48
C VAL A 129 -8.76 -12.45 3.02
N TYR A 130 -9.21 -12.49 1.79
CA TYR A 130 -10.07 -11.46 1.22
C TYR A 130 -11.51 -11.47 1.74
N ASN A 131 -11.90 -12.54 2.46
CA ASN A 131 -13.15 -12.64 3.23
C ASN A 131 -14.39 -12.16 2.46
N LYS A 132 -14.53 -12.60 1.19
CA LYS A 132 -15.64 -12.25 0.32
C LYS A 132 -16.10 -13.49 -0.45
N LYS A 133 -17.40 -13.81 -0.36
CA LYS A 133 -18.00 -14.91 -1.11
C LYS A 133 -17.80 -14.68 -2.61
N GLY A 134 -17.27 -15.71 -3.31
CA GLY A 134 -17.01 -15.65 -4.75
C GLY A 134 -15.75 -14.89 -5.15
N PHE A 135 -14.99 -14.34 -4.20
CA PHE A 135 -13.66 -13.79 -4.49
C PHE A 135 -12.69 -14.93 -4.81
N HIS A 136 -11.95 -14.78 -5.87
CA HIS A 136 -10.93 -15.74 -6.28
C HIS A 136 -9.80 -15.03 -7.02
N VAL A 137 -8.56 -15.45 -6.71
CA VAL A 137 -7.35 -15.07 -7.42
C VAL A 137 -6.71 -16.34 -7.98
N SER A 138 -6.81 -16.54 -9.28
CA SER A 138 -6.12 -17.64 -9.94
C SER A 138 -4.65 -17.32 -10.13
N PHE A 139 -3.76 -18.13 -9.58
CA PHE A 139 -2.32 -17.94 -9.74
C PHE A 139 -1.85 -18.20 -11.17
N ASP A 140 -2.54 -19.07 -11.91
CA ASP A 140 -2.28 -19.26 -13.36
C ASP A 140 -2.65 -18.01 -14.18
N GLU A 141 -3.76 -17.33 -13.86
CA GLU A 141 -4.13 -16.07 -14.51
C GLU A 141 -3.13 -14.97 -14.13
N LEU A 142 -2.71 -14.90 -12.87
CA LEU A 142 -1.68 -13.95 -12.43
C LEU A 142 -0.34 -14.17 -13.13
N ARG A 143 0.10 -15.41 -13.26
CA ARG A 143 1.34 -15.73 -13.97
C ARG A 143 1.31 -15.21 -15.41
N ARG A 144 0.19 -15.41 -16.13
CA ARG A 144 0.02 -14.85 -17.48
C ARG A 144 0.03 -13.34 -17.51
N ALA A 145 -0.64 -12.70 -16.54
CA ALA A 145 -0.63 -11.23 -16.42
C ALA A 145 0.78 -10.70 -16.12
N ILE A 146 1.54 -11.36 -15.25
CA ILE A 146 2.91 -11.00 -14.90
C ILE A 146 3.82 -11.08 -16.15
N GLN A 147 3.66 -12.11 -16.98
CA GLN A 147 4.39 -12.21 -18.24
C GLN A 147 4.10 -11.01 -19.15
N ILE A 148 2.85 -10.59 -19.29
CA ILE A 148 2.47 -9.40 -20.09
C ILE A 148 3.12 -8.13 -19.52
N PHE A 149 3.14 -7.97 -18.20
CA PHE A 149 3.82 -6.84 -17.56
C PHE A 149 5.32 -6.85 -17.84
N HIS A 150 5.99 -7.99 -17.73
CA HIS A 150 7.42 -8.10 -18.04
C HIS A 150 7.73 -7.81 -19.52
N GLU A 151 6.91 -8.29 -20.45
CA GLU A 151 7.06 -7.98 -21.87
C GLU A 151 6.93 -6.49 -22.17
N ALA A 152 6.18 -5.75 -21.33
CA ALA A 152 6.07 -4.29 -21.39
C ALA A 152 7.15 -3.54 -20.58
N GLY A 153 8.06 -4.25 -19.90
CA GLY A 153 9.11 -3.65 -19.06
C GLY A 153 8.62 -3.18 -17.69
N VAL A 154 7.46 -3.65 -17.24
CA VAL A 154 6.88 -3.31 -15.93
C VAL A 154 7.42 -4.25 -14.86
N SER A 155 7.96 -3.70 -13.78
CA SER A 155 8.41 -4.50 -12.63
C SER A 155 7.23 -5.00 -11.80
N VAL A 156 7.32 -6.25 -11.32
CA VAL A 156 6.24 -6.90 -10.57
C VAL A 156 6.68 -7.24 -9.15
N ARG A 157 5.96 -6.68 -8.18
CA ARG A 157 6.17 -6.97 -6.76
C ARG A 157 4.96 -7.63 -6.15
N ILE A 158 5.19 -8.72 -5.41
CA ILE A 158 4.18 -9.33 -4.56
C ILE A 158 4.21 -8.65 -3.18
N ASN A 159 3.11 -8.06 -2.77
CA ASN A 159 2.92 -7.55 -1.41
C ASN A 159 2.22 -8.60 -0.56
N ALA A 160 2.88 -9.06 0.48
CA ALA A 160 2.37 -10.07 1.41
C ALA A 160 2.35 -9.50 2.83
N ASN A 161 1.18 -9.46 3.46
CA ASN A 161 1.10 -9.10 4.86
C ASN A 161 1.45 -10.32 5.74
N LEU A 162 2.23 -10.09 6.79
CA LEU A 162 2.45 -11.05 7.86
C LEU A 162 1.18 -11.07 8.71
N VAL A 163 0.49 -12.20 8.70
CA VAL A 163 -0.84 -12.35 9.32
C VAL A 163 -0.85 -13.62 10.15
N LYS A 164 -1.26 -13.51 11.41
CA LYS A 164 -1.40 -14.64 12.33
C LYS A 164 -2.34 -15.69 11.76
N GLY A 165 -1.90 -16.95 11.80
CA GLY A 165 -2.59 -18.08 11.20
C GLY A 165 -2.37 -18.26 9.70
N LEU A 166 -1.54 -17.42 9.06
CA LEU A 166 -1.24 -17.47 7.62
C LEU A 166 0.27 -17.42 7.34
N LEU A 167 0.86 -16.23 7.29
CA LEU A 167 2.29 -15.99 7.12
C LEU A 167 2.83 -15.52 8.47
N GLU A 168 3.10 -16.46 9.38
CA GLU A 168 3.50 -16.15 10.76
C GLU A 168 4.80 -16.82 11.19
N ASP A 169 5.37 -17.67 10.33
CA ASP A 169 6.62 -18.39 10.60
C ASP A 169 7.53 -18.44 9.35
N GLU A 170 8.75 -18.87 9.55
CA GLU A 170 9.79 -18.96 8.52
C GLU A 170 9.39 -19.91 7.38
N ALA A 171 8.76 -21.04 7.69
CA ALA A 171 8.38 -22.02 6.69
C ALA A 171 7.31 -21.46 5.74
N ALA A 172 6.30 -20.75 6.26
CA ALA A 172 5.25 -20.11 5.46
C ALA A 172 5.81 -18.97 4.59
N VAL A 173 6.76 -18.20 5.13
CA VAL A 173 7.43 -17.11 4.40
C VAL A 173 8.31 -17.68 3.30
N THR A 174 9.09 -18.73 3.56
CA THR A 174 9.92 -19.39 2.54
C THR A 174 9.06 -19.94 1.41
N ALA A 175 7.97 -20.65 1.72
CA ALA A 175 7.03 -21.14 0.70
C ALA A 175 6.39 -20.01 -0.12
N MET A 176 6.17 -18.83 0.49
CA MET A 176 5.67 -17.66 -0.22
C MET A 176 6.71 -17.09 -1.18
N VAL A 177 7.98 -17.02 -0.78
CA VAL A 177 9.09 -16.57 -1.64
C VAL A 177 9.29 -17.52 -2.80
N GLU A 178 9.30 -18.84 -2.56
CA GLU A 178 9.43 -19.86 -3.59
C GLU A 178 8.26 -19.78 -4.61
N MET A 179 7.03 -19.66 -4.15
CA MET A 179 5.87 -19.51 -5.02
C MET A 179 5.97 -18.23 -5.88
N ALA A 180 6.38 -17.12 -5.29
CA ALA A 180 6.51 -15.86 -6.02
C ALA A 180 7.65 -15.90 -7.04
N ARG A 181 8.79 -16.52 -6.70
CA ARG A 181 9.96 -16.66 -7.58
C ARG A 181 9.73 -17.69 -8.66
N ASP A 182 9.39 -18.92 -8.28
CA ASP A 182 9.48 -20.08 -9.17
C ASP A 182 8.20 -20.30 -9.98
N PHE A 183 7.06 -19.90 -9.43
CA PHE A 183 5.78 -20.05 -10.11
C PHE A 183 5.28 -18.76 -10.74
N LEU A 184 5.21 -17.65 -9.98
CA LEU A 184 4.73 -16.37 -10.51
C LEU A 184 5.78 -15.62 -11.32
N CYS A 185 7.08 -15.90 -11.12
CA CYS A 185 8.19 -15.19 -11.72
C CYS A 185 8.21 -13.69 -11.36
N ALA A 186 7.82 -13.33 -10.15
CA ALA A 186 7.84 -11.95 -9.68
C ALA A 186 9.28 -11.46 -9.43
N ASP A 187 9.52 -10.15 -9.55
CA ASP A 187 10.84 -9.54 -9.32
C ASP A 187 11.14 -9.32 -7.84
N GLU A 188 10.08 -9.12 -7.04
CA GLU A 188 10.22 -8.78 -5.63
C GLU A 188 9.06 -9.33 -4.80
N VAL A 189 9.37 -9.77 -3.58
CA VAL A 189 8.37 -9.98 -2.52
C VAL A 189 8.61 -8.98 -1.40
N ARG A 190 7.56 -8.27 -0.99
CA ARG A 190 7.60 -7.42 0.19
C ARG A 190 6.65 -7.94 1.25
N PHE A 191 7.20 -8.40 2.35
CA PHE A 191 6.45 -8.69 3.55
C PHE A 191 6.17 -7.41 4.33
N SER A 192 4.98 -7.29 4.90
CA SER A 192 4.62 -6.12 5.69
C SER A 192 3.90 -6.53 6.96
N GLU A 193 4.30 -5.95 8.08
CA GLU A 193 3.50 -6.04 9.31
C GLU A 193 2.19 -5.29 9.14
N LEU A 194 1.15 -5.79 9.81
CA LEU A 194 -0.16 -5.15 9.82
C LEU A 194 -0.13 -3.83 10.58
N GLN A 195 -1.00 -2.92 10.18
CA GLN A 195 -1.26 -1.67 10.90
C GLN A 195 -2.67 -1.72 11.49
N ASN A 196 -2.83 -1.29 12.73
CA ASN A 196 -4.13 -1.16 13.39
C ASN A 196 -4.96 -2.47 13.47
N CYS A 197 -4.32 -3.63 13.51
CA CYS A 197 -4.98 -4.93 13.58
C CYS A 197 -4.20 -5.84 14.54
N GLU A 198 -4.33 -5.60 15.85
CA GLU A 198 -3.54 -6.25 16.89
C GLU A 198 -3.78 -7.77 16.95
N ASP A 199 -5.03 -8.20 16.77
CA ASP A 199 -5.41 -9.62 16.86
C ASP A 199 -4.75 -10.52 15.80
N LEU A 200 -4.44 -9.93 14.62
CA LEU A 200 -3.84 -10.62 13.49
C LEU A 200 -2.37 -10.26 13.29
N TRP A 201 -1.82 -9.39 14.11
CA TRP A 201 -0.46 -8.89 13.95
C TRP A 201 0.58 -9.96 14.27
N VAL A 202 1.66 -9.96 13.48
CA VAL A 202 2.85 -10.80 13.65
C VAL A 202 4.06 -9.89 13.72
N ASP A 203 4.90 -10.07 14.73
CA ASP A 203 6.19 -9.38 14.81
C ASP A 203 7.14 -9.98 13.76
N ALA A 204 7.56 -9.16 12.80
CA ALA A 204 8.47 -9.59 11.75
C ALA A 204 9.81 -10.10 12.29
N ARG A 205 10.27 -9.62 13.46
CA ARG A 205 11.53 -10.06 14.09
C ARG A 205 11.49 -11.50 14.59
N ASN A 206 10.29 -12.04 14.86
CA ASN A 206 10.15 -13.46 15.21
C ASN A 206 10.40 -14.38 14.01
N ILE A 207 10.27 -13.86 12.79
CA ILE A 207 10.49 -14.59 11.54
C ILE A 207 11.89 -14.25 10.98
N PHE A 208 12.29 -13.00 11.08
CA PHE A 208 13.53 -12.44 10.54
C PHE A 208 14.35 -11.83 11.70
N PRO A 209 15.11 -12.63 12.44
CA PRO A 209 15.84 -12.16 13.62
C PRO A 209 16.97 -11.16 13.30
N GLU A 210 17.38 -11.08 12.04
CA GLU A 210 18.35 -10.10 11.55
C GLU A 210 17.80 -8.68 11.42
N LEU A 211 16.48 -8.49 11.52
CA LEU A 211 15.88 -7.17 11.46
C LEU A 211 16.31 -6.31 12.67
N PRO A 212 16.52 -5.00 12.46
CA PRO A 212 16.93 -4.10 13.53
C PRO A 212 15.86 -4.01 14.63
N GLU A 213 16.32 -3.92 15.87
CA GLU A 213 15.42 -3.69 17.03
C GLU A 213 14.65 -2.39 16.90
N ASP A 214 15.30 -1.34 16.39
CA ASP A 214 14.70 -0.03 16.15
C ASP A 214 14.59 0.23 14.64
N PRO A 215 13.40 0.00 14.04
CA PRO A 215 13.18 0.23 12.61
C PRO A 215 13.34 1.70 12.19
N PHE A 216 13.25 2.65 13.13
CA PHE A 216 13.42 4.08 12.81
C PHE A 216 14.87 4.45 12.55
N CYS A 217 15.80 3.80 13.23
CA CYS A 217 17.22 4.06 13.05
C CYS A 217 17.77 3.46 11.76
N ALA A 218 17.18 2.35 11.29
CA ALA A 218 17.64 1.61 10.11
C ALA A 218 16.71 1.78 8.90
N GLY A 219 15.57 2.48 9.06
CA GLY A 219 14.49 2.55 8.07
C GLY A 219 13.43 1.47 8.30
N CYS A 220 12.17 1.81 8.00
CA CYS A 220 11.06 0.86 8.21
C CYS A 220 11.03 -0.28 7.19
N GLU A 221 11.79 -0.22 6.12
CA GLU A 221 11.88 -1.25 5.09
C GLU A 221 13.32 -1.74 4.99
N GLN A 222 13.52 -3.03 5.14
CA GLN A 222 14.81 -3.70 5.09
C GLN A 222 14.82 -4.71 3.95
N GLU A 223 15.94 -4.81 3.25
CA GLU A 223 16.18 -5.85 2.24
C GLU A 223 16.82 -7.07 2.91
N LEU A 224 16.36 -8.26 2.54
CA LEU A 224 16.87 -9.55 3.02
C LEU A 224 17.66 -10.22 1.90
N PRO A 225 19.00 -10.20 1.94
CA PRO A 225 19.84 -10.69 0.86
C PRO A 225 19.95 -12.22 0.79
N GLN A 226 19.46 -12.95 1.78
CA GLN A 226 19.58 -14.41 1.87
C GLN A 226 18.69 -15.18 0.87
N TYR A 227 17.83 -14.51 0.12
CA TYR A 227 16.96 -15.14 -0.87
C TYR A 227 17.49 -14.94 -2.28
N ASP A 228 18.06 -16.02 -2.86
CA ASP A 228 18.59 -15.98 -4.22
C ASP A 228 17.49 -15.92 -5.29
N GLY A 229 17.77 -15.20 -6.37
CA GLY A 229 16.92 -15.15 -7.56
C GLY A 229 15.66 -14.27 -7.45
N ILE A 230 15.41 -13.66 -6.30
CA ILE A 230 14.32 -12.71 -6.11
C ILE A 230 14.67 -11.70 -5.01
N ARG A 231 14.29 -10.45 -5.17
CA ARG A 231 14.45 -9.45 -4.11
C ARG A 231 13.40 -9.66 -3.03
N VAL A 232 13.82 -9.75 -1.77
CA VAL A 232 12.90 -9.85 -0.63
C VAL A 232 13.09 -8.67 0.30
N ARG A 233 11.99 -8.04 0.69
CA ARG A 233 11.98 -6.93 1.64
C ARG A 233 10.98 -7.15 2.75
N VAL A 234 11.27 -6.58 3.91
CA VAL A 234 10.36 -6.55 5.04
C VAL A 234 10.07 -5.10 5.44
N LYS A 235 8.80 -4.75 5.47
CA LYS A 235 8.33 -3.47 5.97
C LYS A 235 7.78 -3.63 7.37
N MET A 236 8.51 -3.10 8.32
CA MET A 236 8.06 -3.06 9.73
C MET A 236 7.07 -1.92 9.93
N THR A 237 6.14 -2.11 10.84
CA THR A 237 5.19 -1.07 11.20
C THR A 237 5.88 0.03 11.97
N CYS A 238 5.64 1.26 11.59
CA CYS A 238 6.10 2.44 12.31
C CYS A 238 4.90 3.25 12.84
N GLY A 239 5.08 3.96 13.91
CA GLY A 239 4.08 4.88 14.44
C GLY A 239 3.22 4.26 15.55
N ARG A 240 1.96 3.95 15.32
CA ARG A 240 0.98 3.55 16.35
C ARG A 240 1.26 2.24 17.09
N VAL A 241 2.32 1.58 16.77
CA VAL A 241 2.65 0.24 17.25
C VAL A 241 3.41 0.24 18.56
N ASN A 242 3.55 1.38 19.22
CA ASN A 242 4.11 1.46 20.57
C ASN A 242 3.45 0.51 21.56
N LYS A 243 2.20 0.14 21.32
CA LYS A 243 1.51 -0.87 22.13
C LYS A 243 2.03 -2.28 21.91
N LEU A 244 2.40 -2.59 20.67
CA LEU A 244 2.84 -3.92 20.23
C LEU A 244 4.36 -4.09 20.38
N ARG A 245 5.09 -2.98 20.29
CA ARG A 245 6.55 -2.91 20.52
C ARG A 245 6.89 -1.74 21.41
N PRO A 246 6.62 -1.83 22.72
CA PRO A 246 6.89 -0.74 23.67
C PRO A 246 8.38 -0.37 23.75
N GLU A 247 9.26 -1.29 23.38
CA GLU A 247 10.71 -1.08 23.34
C GLU A 247 11.17 -0.24 22.14
N VAL A 248 10.34 -0.09 21.12
CA VAL A 248 10.65 0.72 19.95
C VAL A 248 10.26 2.17 20.21
N THR A 249 11.25 3.05 20.22
CA THR A 249 11.01 4.49 20.38
C THR A 249 10.45 5.05 19.09
N THR A 250 9.16 5.33 19.06
CA THR A 250 8.52 5.96 17.91
C THR A 250 8.86 7.44 17.84
N ASN A 251 9.41 7.88 16.73
CA ASN A 251 9.48 9.31 16.43
C ASN A 251 8.16 9.73 15.74
N PRO A 252 7.29 10.50 16.40
CA PRO A 252 6.00 10.91 15.85
C PRO A 252 6.11 11.89 14.69
N VAL A 253 7.29 12.44 14.42
CA VAL A 253 7.48 13.40 13.35
C VAL A 253 7.48 12.67 12.01
N ARG A 254 6.31 12.37 11.51
CA ARG A 254 6.11 12.08 10.10
C ARG A 254 6.38 13.36 9.31
N THR A 255 7.60 13.56 8.92
CA THR A 255 7.94 14.52 7.86
C THR A 255 7.53 13.96 6.48
N GLY A 256 6.45 13.19 6.42
CA GLY A 256 5.98 12.56 5.20
C GLY A 256 5.57 13.63 4.19
N LYS A 257 6.33 13.75 3.11
CA LYS A 257 5.96 14.50 1.92
C LYS A 257 4.93 13.76 1.06
N THR A 258 4.32 12.70 1.58
CA THR A 258 3.31 11.93 0.85
C THR A 258 2.02 12.71 0.82
N GLU A 259 1.61 13.10 -0.36
CA GLU A 259 0.27 13.60 -0.62
C GLU A 259 -0.66 12.43 -0.99
N VAL A 260 -1.93 12.58 -0.67
CA VAL A 260 -2.97 11.62 -1.07
C VAL A 260 -4.04 12.33 -1.86
N LEU A 261 -4.33 11.84 -3.06
CA LEU A 261 -5.43 12.30 -3.89
C LEU A 261 -6.61 11.34 -3.72
N TYR A 262 -7.75 11.88 -3.34
CA TYR A 262 -8.99 11.11 -3.13
C TYR A 262 -9.90 11.14 -4.37
N PRO A 263 -10.87 10.21 -4.49
CA PRO A 263 -11.77 10.11 -5.64
C PRO A 263 -12.63 11.37 -5.92
N ASN A 264 -12.69 12.29 -4.98
CA ASN A 264 -13.36 13.61 -5.18
C ASN A 264 -12.42 14.69 -5.73
N ALA A 265 -11.24 14.30 -6.23
CA ALA A 265 -10.21 15.21 -6.72
C ALA A 265 -9.64 16.18 -5.67
N VAL A 266 -9.68 15.81 -4.38
CA VAL A 266 -9.10 16.59 -3.29
C VAL A 266 -7.79 15.97 -2.85
N ARG A 267 -6.72 16.77 -2.81
CA ARG A 267 -5.40 16.36 -2.28
C ARG A 267 -5.27 16.70 -0.82
N THR A 268 -4.65 15.79 -0.07
CA THR A 268 -4.38 15.96 1.36
C THR A 268 -2.94 15.60 1.69
N ARG A 269 -2.43 16.11 2.79
CA ARG A 269 -1.14 15.65 3.33
C ARG A 269 -1.38 14.44 4.22
N GLY A 270 -1.02 13.25 3.69
CA GLY A 270 -1.24 11.98 4.36
C GLY A 270 -2.68 11.46 4.24
N TRP A 271 -2.87 10.24 4.73
CA TRP A 271 -4.15 9.53 4.67
C TRP A 271 -5.13 10.06 5.70
N VAL A 272 -6.35 10.36 5.26
CA VAL A 272 -7.47 10.73 6.15
C VAL A 272 -8.02 9.44 6.76
N SER A 273 -7.86 9.28 8.04
CA SER A 273 -8.44 8.18 8.80
C SER A 273 -9.77 8.64 9.40
N THR A 274 -10.83 7.87 9.15
CA THR A 274 -12.14 8.06 9.81
C THR A 274 -12.31 7.19 11.03
N ALA A 275 -11.31 6.35 11.38
CA ALA A 275 -11.35 5.70 12.68
C ALA A 275 -11.54 6.77 13.75
N PRO A 276 -12.35 6.53 14.78
CA PRO A 276 -12.46 7.44 15.92
C PRO A 276 -11.07 7.52 16.53
N HIS A 277 -10.35 8.52 16.09
CA HIS A 277 -8.99 8.74 16.49
C HIS A 277 -9.00 9.39 17.83
N ASP A 278 -8.06 8.97 18.61
CA ASP A 278 -7.42 9.77 19.62
C ASP A 278 -6.81 11.08 19.04
N CYS A 279 -7.52 11.74 18.11
CA CYS A 279 -7.14 13.05 17.60
C CYS A 279 -7.09 14.11 18.71
N HIS A 280 -7.61 13.77 19.90
CA HIS A 280 -7.56 14.62 21.09
C HIS A 280 -6.29 14.46 21.94
N ARG A 281 -5.39 13.52 21.60
CA ARG A 281 -4.14 13.33 22.36
C ARG A 281 -2.95 14.09 21.87
N ASP A 282 -3.04 14.67 20.68
CA ASP A 282 -1.96 15.49 20.15
C ASP A 282 -2.36 16.96 20.19
N SER A 283 -1.68 17.71 21.07
CA SER A 283 -1.85 19.14 21.27
C SER A 283 -1.47 20.00 20.05
N SER A 284 -1.02 19.40 18.97
CA SER A 284 -0.62 20.07 17.71
C SER A 284 -1.79 20.36 16.75
N GLY A 285 -3.05 20.12 17.16
CA GLY A 285 -4.22 20.32 16.35
C GLY A 285 -4.56 19.09 15.49
N CYS A 286 -5.82 18.66 15.55
CA CYS A 286 -6.30 17.58 14.70
C CYS A 286 -6.14 17.99 13.23
N HIS A 287 -5.37 17.21 12.48
CA HIS A 287 -5.13 17.44 11.04
C HIS A 287 -6.47 17.52 10.27
N LEU A 288 -7.47 16.76 10.72
CA LEU A 288 -8.83 16.77 10.21
C LEU A 288 -9.49 18.14 10.41
N THR A 289 -9.35 18.74 11.58
CA THR A 289 -9.88 20.08 11.90
C THR A 289 -9.22 21.14 11.02
N ALA A 290 -7.89 21.07 10.87
CA ALA A 290 -7.16 21.99 10.00
C ALA A 290 -7.61 21.88 8.52
N MET A 291 -7.98 20.70 8.06
CA MET A 291 -8.49 20.48 6.71
C MET A 291 -9.92 20.96 6.54
N ILE A 292 -10.77 20.82 7.57
CA ILE A 292 -12.14 21.37 7.59
C ILE A 292 -12.07 22.90 7.59
N ASP A 293 -11.20 23.48 8.41
CA ASP A 293 -10.99 24.93 8.51
C ASP A 293 -10.41 25.53 7.23
N ALA A 294 -9.56 24.75 6.53
CA ALA A 294 -9.05 25.11 5.20
C ALA A 294 -10.07 24.91 4.07
N GLY A 295 -11.27 24.43 4.35
CA GLY A 295 -12.31 24.16 3.35
C GLY A 295 -12.03 22.94 2.46
N LEU A 296 -11.04 22.12 2.82
CA LEU A 296 -10.66 20.93 2.07
C LEU A 296 -11.55 19.72 2.36
N LEU A 297 -12.28 19.76 3.49
CA LEU A 297 -13.25 18.75 3.87
C LEU A 297 -14.57 19.41 4.31
N PRO A 298 -15.71 18.76 4.06
CA PRO A 298 -16.99 19.28 4.51
C PRO A 298 -17.09 19.26 6.06
N LYS A 299 -17.80 20.25 6.63
CA LYS A 299 -18.02 20.37 8.09
C LYS A 299 -18.68 19.13 8.73
N SER A 300 -19.39 18.32 7.92
CA SER A 300 -19.94 17.03 8.35
C SER A 300 -18.87 15.97 8.70
N PHE A 301 -17.61 16.27 8.46
CA PHE A 301 -16.45 15.44 8.82
C PHE A 301 -15.89 15.72 10.22
N GLY A 302 -16.50 16.66 10.95
CA GLY A 302 -16.09 16.98 12.31
C GLY A 302 -16.13 15.75 13.22
N CYS A 303 -15.12 15.63 14.09
CA CYS A 303 -15.17 14.68 15.21
C CYS A 303 -16.49 14.94 15.95
N HIS A 304 -17.38 13.98 15.97
CA HIS A 304 -18.50 14.03 16.91
C HIS A 304 -17.90 13.87 18.31
N ILE A 305 -17.90 14.98 19.05
CA ILE A 305 -17.59 15.04 20.47
C ILE A 305 -18.67 14.28 21.24
#